data_6884e27019cd73b2043a43b7f5003cf4
#
_entry.id   6884e27019cd73b2043a43b7f5003cf4
#
_cell.length_a   1.000
_cell.length_b   1.000
_cell.length_c   1.000
_cell.angle_alpha   90.00
_cell.angle_beta   90.00
_cell.angle_gamma   90.00
#
_symmetry.space_group_name_H-M   'P 1'
#
loop_
_entity.id
_entity.type
_entity.pdbx_description
1 polymer ?
#
loop_
_entity_poly.entity_id
_entity_poly.type
_entity_poly.pdbx_seq_one_letter_code
_entity_poly.pdbx_strand_id
1 'polypeptide(L)'
;MQIFVSGIHTDIGKTIVSSVLVRKLNADYWKPIQAGGLNNTDADVIQQLNPNAKIFPSQYNLKNATSPHYAAIQENINIKIDNFAFPNSDNLVIEGAGGLLSPLGNSFTNLDFIKFYKLPFVLVVKHYLGCITHTLSCLKLIEKEHLNFLGIIYVGNNENLTEEFIADYAPSKVLGRINIVDRITDDFIQASSKSLKIF
;
A
#
# COMPACT_ATOMS: atom_id res chain seq x y z
N MET A 1 -9.75 -13.48 -1.79
CA MET A 1 -8.77 -12.75 -2.66
C MET A 1 -7.82 -11.95 -1.79
N GLN A 2 -6.51 -11.96 -2.10
CA GLN A 2 -5.50 -11.18 -1.36
C GLN A 2 -4.97 -10.07 -2.27
N ILE A 3 -4.93 -8.81 -1.80
CA ILE A 3 -4.42 -7.68 -2.57
C ILE A 3 -3.37 -6.93 -1.76
N PHE A 4 -2.20 -6.71 -2.37
CA PHE A 4 -1.15 -5.92 -1.74
C PHE A 4 -1.27 -4.43 -2.14
N VAL A 5 -1.13 -3.54 -1.18
CA VAL A 5 -1.13 -2.09 -1.37
C VAL A 5 0.31 -1.59 -1.27
N SER A 6 0.88 -1.23 -2.40
CA SER A 6 2.19 -0.58 -2.47
C SER A 6 2.03 0.89 -2.87
N GLY A 7 3.11 1.64 -2.84
CA GLY A 7 3.10 3.02 -3.26
C GLY A 7 4.39 3.45 -3.93
N ILE A 8 4.38 4.62 -4.55
CA ILE A 8 5.60 5.20 -5.12
C ILE A 8 6.55 5.76 -4.04
N HIS A 9 6.03 6.01 -2.82
CA HIS A 9 6.80 6.59 -1.70
C HIS A 9 6.14 6.27 -0.35
N THR A 10 6.72 6.76 0.76
CA THR A 10 6.08 6.84 2.07
C THR A 10 5.15 8.06 2.15
N ASP A 11 4.22 8.09 3.11
CA ASP A 11 3.29 9.19 3.42
C ASP A 11 2.43 9.70 2.25
N ILE A 12 2.07 8.79 1.36
CA ILE A 12 1.25 9.06 0.17
C ILE A 12 -0.20 8.59 0.29
N GLY A 13 -0.63 8.20 1.50
CA GLY A 13 -2.01 7.81 1.78
C GLY A 13 -2.33 6.32 1.59
N LYS A 14 -1.32 5.42 1.64
CA LYS A 14 -1.56 3.96 1.55
C LYS A 14 -2.61 3.48 2.55
N THR A 15 -2.55 3.92 3.80
CA THR A 15 -3.47 3.50 4.87
C THR A 15 -4.92 3.86 4.55
N ILE A 16 -5.16 5.05 3.96
CA ILE A 16 -6.51 5.44 3.55
C ILE A 16 -6.96 4.64 2.33
N VAL A 17 -6.07 4.40 1.36
CA VAL A 17 -6.35 3.51 0.23
C VAL A 17 -6.67 2.10 0.72
N SER A 18 -5.91 1.57 1.66
CA SER A 18 -6.16 0.27 2.29
C SER A 18 -7.52 0.24 2.97
N SER A 19 -7.89 1.29 3.72
CA SER A 19 -9.20 1.42 4.35
C SER A 19 -10.36 1.38 3.34
N VAL A 20 -10.21 2.12 2.23
CA VAL A 20 -11.20 2.13 1.14
C VAL A 20 -11.30 0.76 0.47
N LEU A 21 -10.19 0.06 0.28
CA LEU A 21 -10.17 -1.29 -0.29
C LEU A 21 -10.77 -2.33 0.66
N VAL A 22 -10.49 -2.25 1.96
CA VAL A 22 -11.13 -3.09 2.99
C VAL A 22 -12.63 -2.96 2.91
N ARG A 23 -13.15 -1.72 2.83
CA ARG A 23 -14.60 -1.45 2.67
C ARG A 23 -15.14 -1.96 1.35
N LYS A 24 -14.44 -1.69 0.24
CA LYS A 24 -14.86 -2.08 -1.12
C LYS A 24 -15.00 -3.57 -1.29
N LEU A 25 -14.07 -4.34 -0.72
CA LEU A 25 -13.93 -5.78 -0.92
C LEU A 25 -14.55 -6.60 0.21
N ASN A 26 -15.10 -5.92 1.23
CA ASN A 26 -15.49 -6.56 2.49
C ASN A 26 -14.37 -7.49 2.99
N ALA A 27 -13.17 -6.92 3.08
CA ALA A 27 -11.94 -7.66 3.35
C ALA A 27 -11.44 -7.41 4.77
N ASP A 28 -10.64 -8.34 5.25
CA ASP A 28 -9.80 -8.18 6.43
C ASP A 28 -8.55 -7.37 6.09
N TYR A 29 -7.79 -6.95 7.09
CA TYR A 29 -6.58 -6.16 6.91
C TYR A 29 -5.38 -6.76 7.63
N TRP A 30 -4.23 -6.66 6.98
CA TRP A 30 -2.96 -7.03 7.55
C TRP A 30 -1.83 -6.11 7.08
N LYS A 31 -1.06 -5.57 8.01
CA LYS A 31 0.21 -4.91 7.76
C LYS A 31 1.34 -5.77 8.32
N PRO A 32 2.07 -6.50 7.49
CA PRO A 32 3.09 -7.46 7.95
C PRO A 32 4.16 -6.85 8.86
N ILE A 33 4.57 -5.61 8.55
CA ILE A 33 5.61 -4.88 9.27
C ILE A 33 5.11 -3.48 9.60
N GLN A 34 5.08 -3.15 10.88
CA GLN A 34 4.91 -1.79 11.37
C GLN A 34 6.28 -1.27 11.83
N ALA A 35 6.71 -0.11 11.29
CA ALA A 35 7.94 0.56 11.67
C ALA A 35 7.65 1.96 12.20
N GLY A 36 7.84 2.15 13.50
CA GLY A 36 7.44 3.36 14.22
C GLY A 36 5.94 3.50 14.41
N GLY A 37 5.52 4.59 15.08
CA GLY A 37 4.11 4.92 15.28
C GLY A 37 3.31 3.89 16.10
N LEU A 38 3.94 3.15 17.01
CA LEU A 38 3.32 2.02 17.72
C LEU A 38 2.17 2.43 18.66
N ASN A 39 2.03 3.72 18.98
CA ASN A 39 0.92 4.24 19.81
C ASN A 39 -0.34 4.55 19.00
N ASN A 40 -0.22 4.64 17.67
CA ASN A 40 -1.34 4.85 16.74
C ASN A 40 -0.91 4.31 15.38
N THR A 41 -1.07 3.02 15.21
CA THR A 41 -0.60 2.28 14.03
C THR A 41 -1.54 2.45 12.84
N ASP A 42 -1.08 2.09 11.64
CA ASP A 42 -1.97 2.00 10.46
C ASP A 42 -3.14 1.03 10.72
N ALA A 43 -2.91 -0.05 11.46
CA ALA A 43 -3.92 -1.00 11.87
C ALA A 43 -5.01 -0.35 12.75
N ASP A 44 -4.63 0.54 13.68
CA ASP A 44 -5.58 1.28 14.53
C ASP A 44 -6.43 2.22 13.68
N VAL A 45 -5.85 2.90 12.71
CA VAL A 45 -6.57 3.77 11.76
C VAL A 45 -7.59 2.94 10.95
N ILE A 46 -7.16 1.79 10.42
CA ILE A 46 -8.07 0.90 9.67
C ILE A 46 -9.22 0.41 10.55
N GLN A 47 -8.94 0.00 11.80
CA GLN A 47 -9.98 -0.46 12.74
C GLN A 47 -11.01 0.63 13.05
N GLN A 48 -10.57 1.88 13.20
CA GLN A 48 -11.48 3.02 13.42
C GLN A 48 -12.37 3.28 12.21
N LEU A 49 -11.81 3.19 10.99
CA LEU A 49 -12.53 3.46 9.75
C LEU A 49 -13.35 2.26 9.23
N ASN A 50 -13.04 1.05 9.68
CA ASN A 50 -13.71 -0.20 9.29
C ASN A 50 -13.93 -1.08 10.53
N PRO A 51 -14.85 -0.71 11.45
CA PRO A 51 -15.01 -1.38 12.74
C PRO A 51 -15.41 -2.86 12.61
N ASN A 52 -16.02 -3.25 11.50
CA ASN A 52 -16.44 -4.64 11.24
C ASN A 52 -15.37 -5.51 10.56
N ALA A 53 -14.26 -4.92 10.11
CA ALA A 53 -13.17 -5.67 9.50
C ALA A 53 -12.31 -6.36 10.58
N LYS A 54 -11.87 -7.58 10.31
CA LYS A 54 -10.88 -8.23 11.16
C LYS A 54 -9.50 -7.68 10.84
N ILE A 55 -8.84 -7.18 11.85
CA ILE A 55 -7.49 -6.64 11.76
C ILE A 55 -6.52 -7.66 12.32
N PHE A 56 -5.59 -8.12 11.49
CA PHE A 56 -4.56 -9.04 11.94
C PHE A 56 -3.35 -8.28 12.50
N PRO A 57 -2.75 -8.77 13.59
CA PRO A 57 -1.57 -8.12 14.17
C PRO A 57 -0.40 -8.15 13.20
N SER A 58 0.41 -7.09 13.19
CA SER A 58 1.67 -7.08 12.47
C SER A 58 2.58 -8.17 13.01
N GLN A 59 3.27 -8.86 12.13
CA GLN A 59 4.25 -9.87 12.53
C GLN A 59 5.51 -9.24 13.13
N TYR A 60 5.88 -8.07 12.62
CA TYR A 60 7.00 -7.30 13.13
C TYR A 60 6.54 -5.89 13.52
N ASN A 61 6.74 -5.53 14.79
CA ASN A 61 6.49 -4.20 15.33
C ASN A 61 7.83 -3.58 15.74
N LEU A 62 8.38 -2.73 14.87
CA LEU A 62 9.66 -2.08 15.05
C LEU A 62 9.45 -0.71 15.70
N LYS A 63 10.27 -0.38 16.70
CA LYS A 63 10.12 0.86 17.49
C LYS A 63 10.52 2.11 16.69
N ASN A 64 11.55 1.98 15.85
CA ASN A 64 12.11 3.11 15.13
C ASN A 64 11.29 3.45 13.88
N ALA A 65 10.91 4.72 13.74
CA ALA A 65 10.20 5.26 12.57
C ALA A 65 11.19 5.49 11.41
N THR A 66 11.68 4.41 10.82
CA THR A 66 12.57 4.42 9.67
C THR A 66 12.22 3.25 8.74
N SER A 67 13.04 2.99 7.71
CA SER A 67 12.81 1.83 6.85
C SER A 67 12.90 0.53 7.66
N PRO A 68 12.03 -0.46 7.39
CA PRO A 68 11.98 -1.71 8.16
C PRO A 68 13.33 -2.40 8.33
N HIS A 69 14.15 -2.48 7.24
CA HIS A 69 15.47 -3.11 7.31
C HIS A 69 16.38 -2.43 8.33
N TYR A 70 16.38 -1.08 8.35
CA TYR A 70 17.25 -0.32 9.26
C TYR A 70 16.77 -0.43 10.70
N ALA A 71 15.47 -0.32 10.94
CA ALA A 71 14.87 -0.53 12.27
C ALA A 71 15.14 -1.94 12.79
N ALA A 72 15.00 -2.95 11.95
CA ALA A 72 15.26 -4.34 12.30
C ALA A 72 16.74 -4.58 12.70
N ILE A 73 17.69 -3.99 11.96
CA ILE A 73 19.12 -4.05 12.30
C ILE A 73 19.37 -3.42 13.67
N GLN A 74 18.83 -2.24 13.94
CA GLN A 74 19.00 -1.57 15.24
C GLN A 74 18.40 -2.36 16.41
N GLU A 75 17.35 -3.13 16.15
CA GLU A 75 16.64 -3.93 17.16
C GLU A 75 17.11 -5.41 17.19
N ASN A 76 18.14 -5.76 16.42
CA ASN A 76 18.65 -7.13 16.28
C ASN A 76 17.56 -8.14 15.84
N ILE A 77 16.62 -7.69 15.02
CA ILE A 77 15.54 -8.50 14.43
C ILE A 77 15.94 -8.92 13.03
N ASN A 78 15.86 -10.22 12.73
CA ASN A 78 16.12 -10.74 11.39
C ASN A 78 14.80 -11.00 10.66
N ILE A 79 14.46 -10.13 9.70
CA ILE A 79 13.27 -10.28 8.85
C ILE A 79 13.67 -11.04 7.60
N LYS A 80 13.08 -12.23 7.38
CA LYS A 80 13.29 -13.05 6.19
C LYS A 80 12.02 -13.13 5.36
N ILE A 81 12.17 -13.11 4.03
CA ILE A 81 11.05 -13.10 3.10
C ILE A 81 10.17 -14.34 3.18
N ASP A 82 10.75 -15.49 3.49
CA ASP A 82 10.09 -16.80 3.59
C ASP A 82 9.44 -17.06 4.96
N ASN A 83 9.55 -16.12 5.91
CA ASN A 83 9.09 -16.31 7.29
C ASN A 83 7.82 -15.51 7.63
N PHE A 84 7.01 -15.13 6.63
CA PHE A 84 5.75 -14.46 6.90
C PHE A 84 4.59 -15.44 6.99
N ALA A 85 3.94 -15.46 8.17
CA ALA A 85 2.75 -16.25 8.43
C ALA A 85 1.50 -15.49 7.94
N PHE A 86 1.06 -15.80 6.73
CA PHE A 86 -0.12 -15.17 6.18
C PHE A 86 -1.38 -15.49 7.00
N PRO A 87 -2.20 -14.47 7.32
CA PRO A 87 -3.48 -14.68 7.96
C PRO A 87 -4.40 -15.56 7.13
N ASN A 88 -5.15 -16.44 7.80
CA ASN A 88 -6.20 -17.20 7.15
C ASN A 88 -7.44 -16.31 6.97
N SER A 89 -7.60 -15.77 5.76
CA SER A 89 -8.72 -14.91 5.36
C SER A 89 -9.00 -15.07 3.88
N ASP A 90 -10.29 -15.15 3.53
CA ASP A 90 -10.75 -15.29 2.14
C ASP A 90 -10.50 -14.01 1.34
N ASN A 91 -10.68 -12.84 1.98
CA ASN A 91 -10.44 -11.53 1.40
C ASN A 91 -9.49 -10.74 2.32
N LEU A 92 -8.31 -10.39 1.84
CA LEU A 92 -7.29 -9.73 2.64
C LEU A 92 -6.65 -8.56 1.89
N VAL A 93 -6.66 -7.40 2.51
CA VAL A 93 -5.86 -6.24 2.09
C VAL A 93 -4.56 -6.27 2.89
N ILE A 94 -3.43 -6.32 2.18
CA ILE A 94 -2.09 -6.37 2.77
C ILE A 94 -1.39 -5.04 2.50
N GLU A 95 -1.01 -4.30 3.53
CA GLU A 95 -0.34 -3.02 3.36
C GLU A 95 1.17 -3.12 3.50
N GLY A 96 1.89 -2.70 2.47
CA GLY A 96 3.35 -2.62 2.49
C GLY A 96 3.87 -1.41 3.27
N ALA A 97 5.07 -1.51 3.80
CA ALA A 97 5.78 -0.41 4.45
C ALA A 97 6.59 0.40 3.42
N GLY A 98 6.33 1.72 3.33
CA GLY A 98 7.04 2.59 2.39
C GLY A 98 6.61 2.43 0.92
N GLY A 99 7.51 2.66 -0.01
CA GLY A 99 7.28 2.52 -1.45
C GLY A 99 7.65 1.14 -2.01
N LEU A 100 7.44 0.93 -3.32
CA LEU A 100 7.66 -0.37 -3.99
C LEU A 100 9.06 -0.95 -3.78
N LEU A 101 10.09 -0.10 -3.77
CA LEU A 101 11.48 -0.50 -3.52
C LEU A 101 11.94 -0.25 -2.08
N SER A 102 11.02 0.06 -1.15
CA SER A 102 11.42 0.19 0.25
C SER A 102 11.90 -1.15 0.79
N PRO A 103 13.09 -1.19 1.45
CA PRO A 103 13.65 -2.42 1.97
C PRO A 103 12.90 -2.87 3.22
N LEU A 104 12.43 -4.11 3.21
CA LEU A 104 11.69 -4.74 4.30
C LEU A 104 12.59 -5.57 5.22
N GLY A 105 13.65 -6.13 4.69
CA GLY A 105 14.65 -6.89 5.41
C GLY A 105 16.04 -6.66 4.79
N ASN A 106 17.03 -7.46 5.18
CA ASN A 106 18.42 -7.24 4.79
C ASN A 106 18.68 -7.33 3.27
N SER A 107 17.83 -8.04 2.52
CA SER A 107 18.08 -8.31 1.11
C SER A 107 16.81 -8.35 0.25
N PHE A 108 15.68 -7.80 0.73
CA PHE A 108 14.45 -7.79 -0.05
C PHE A 108 13.60 -6.53 0.21
N THR A 109 12.78 -6.17 -0.78
CA THR A 109 11.92 -4.99 -0.83
C THR A 109 10.44 -5.40 -0.88
N ASN A 110 9.51 -4.42 -0.91
CA ASN A 110 8.10 -4.71 -1.19
C ASN A 110 7.92 -5.38 -2.56
N LEU A 111 8.71 -5.00 -3.57
CA LEU A 111 8.67 -5.62 -4.90
C LEU A 111 8.99 -7.12 -4.80
N ASP A 112 10.06 -7.47 -4.10
CA ASP A 112 10.47 -8.86 -3.91
C ASP A 112 9.41 -9.65 -3.13
N PHE A 113 8.79 -9.03 -2.12
CA PHE A 113 7.68 -9.61 -1.35
C PHE A 113 6.48 -9.92 -2.25
N ILE A 114 6.05 -8.96 -3.06
CA ILE A 114 4.96 -9.14 -4.03
C ILE A 114 5.27 -10.30 -4.99
N LYS A 115 6.50 -10.34 -5.51
CA LYS A 115 6.96 -11.35 -6.45
C LYS A 115 7.02 -12.75 -5.81
N PHE A 116 7.62 -12.85 -4.62
CA PHE A 116 7.79 -14.12 -3.90
C PHE A 116 6.43 -14.77 -3.58
N TYR A 117 5.49 -13.97 -3.08
CA TYR A 117 4.15 -14.46 -2.73
C TYR A 117 3.14 -14.39 -3.88
N LYS A 118 3.56 -13.95 -5.08
CA LYS A 118 2.73 -13.83 -6.31
C LYS A 118 1.45 -13.02 -6.09
N LEU A 119 1.53 -11.97 -5.31
CA LEU A 119 0.37 -11.16 -4.91
C LEU A 119 -0.08 -10.23 -6.04
N PRO A 120 -1.39 -10.18 -6.36
CA PRO A 120 -1.94 -9.05 -7.09
C PRO A 120 -1.79 -7.79 -6.23
N PHE A 121 -1.49 -6.64 -6.87
CA PHE A 121 -1.27 -5.41 -6.12
C PHE A 121 -1.73 -4.15 -6.84
N VAL A 122 -1.95 -3.11 -6.06
CA VAL A 122 -2.23 -1.76 -6.53
C VAL A 122 -1.06 -0.83 -6.20
N LEU A 123 -0.83 0.17 -7.04
CA LEU A 123 0.17 1.21 -6.82
C LEU A 123 -0.53 2.51 -6.44
N VAL A 124 -0.28 2.98 -5.23
CA VAL A 124 -0.76 4.28 -4.75
C VAL A 124 0.17 5.38 -5.25
N VAL A 125 -0.40 6.40 -5.87
CA VAL A 125 0.31 7.56 -6.42
C VAL A 125 -0.31 8.84 -5.86
N LYS A 126 0.51 9.65 -5.19
CA LYS A 126 0.15 11.01 -4.75
C LYS A 126 1.00 12.02 -5.51
N HIS A 127 0.41 13.16 -5.87
CA HIS A 127 1.13 14.22 -6.57
C HIS A 127 2.01 15.03 -5.60
N TYR A 128 3.27 15.19 -5.98
CA TYR A 128 4.29 16.05 -5.37
C TYR A 128 5.43 16.24 -6.37
N LEU A 129 6.29 17.23 -6.15
CA LEU A 129 7.44 17.47 -7.02
C LEU A 129 8.37 16.24 -7.07
N GLY A 130 8.48 15.61 -8.25
CA GLY A 130 9.22 14.35 -8.47
C GLY A 130 8.35 13.11 -8.58
N CYS A 131 7.02 13.19 -8.34
CA CYS A 131 6.13 12.03 -8.41
C CYS A 131 6.11 11.35 -9.79
N ILE A 132 6.28 12.09 -10.89
CA ILE A 132 6.38 11.51 -12.24
C ILE A 132 7.53 10.51 -12.30
N THR A 133 8.75 10.94 -11.91
CA THR A 133 9.92 10.07 -11.91
C THR A 133 9.71 8.82 -11.06
N HIS A 134 9.17 8.98 -9.83
CA HIS A 134 8.91 7.84 -8.95
C HIS A 134 7.86 6.90 -9.52
N THR A 135 6.79 7.45 -10.10
CA THR A 135 5.74 6.63 -10.72
C THR A 135 6.26 5.84 -11.91
N LEU A 136 6.95 6.52 -12.85
CA LEU A 136 7.50 5.86 -14.04
C LEU A 136 8.56 4.82 -13.69
N SER A 137 9.41 5.08 -12.70
CA SER A 137 10.38 4.09 -12.22
C SER A 137 9.68 2.83 -11.69
N CYS A 138 8.60 2.99 -10.90
CA CYS A 138 7.81 1.87 -10.43
C CYS A 138 7.15 1.12 -11.60
N LEU A 139 6.49 1.83 -12.54
CA LEU A 139 5.79 1.21 -13.67
C LEU A 139 6.76 0.43 -14.58
N LYS A 140 7.95 0.98 -14.85
CA LYS A 140 8.97 0.27 -15.63
C LYS A 140 9.50 -1.00 -14.95
N LEU A 141 9.63 -0.99 -13.63
CA LEU A 141 9.99 -2.20 -12.87
C LEU A 141 8.85 -3.22 -12.87
N ILE A 142 7.60 -2.77 -12.69
CA ILE A 142 6.41 -3.63 -12.72
C ILE A 142 6.32 -4.35 -14.07
N GLU A 143 6.50 -3.62 -15.17
CA GLU A 143 6.53 -4.16 -16.53
C GLU A 143 7.66 -5.17 -16.70
N LYS A 144 8.90 -4.79 -16.35
CA LYS A 144 10.10 -5.62 -16.49
C LYS A 144 10.00 -6.93 -15.69
N GLU A 145 9.45 -6.89 -14.49
CA GLU A 145 9.34 -8.05 -13.61
C GLU A 145 8.05 -8.85 -13.82
N HIS A 146 7.22 -8.46 -14.80
CA HIS A 146 5.96 -9.12 -15.15
C HIS A 146 5.04 -9.37 -13.92
N LEU A 147 4.91 -8.36 -13.07
CA LEU A 147 4.15 -8.48 -11.83
C LEU A 147 2.64 -8.45 -12.08
N ASN A 148 1.87 -9.08 -11.17
CA ASN A 148 0.41 -9.06 -11.23
C ASN A 148 -0.15 -7.70 -10.78
N PHE A 149 0.03 -6.69 -11.63
CA PHE A 149 -0.37 -5.31 -11.38
C PHE A 149 -1.81 -5.05 -11.76
N LEU A 150 -2.61 -4.61 -10.79
CA LEU A 150 -4.03 -4.33 -10.99
C LEU A 150 -4.28 -2.92 -11.54
N GLY A 151 -3.43 -1.96 -11.17
CA GLY A 151 -3.53 -0.57 -11.62
C GLY A 151 -3.15 0.46 -10.56
N ILE A 152 -3.32 1.73 -10.94
CA ILE A 152 -3.00 2.90 -10.12
C ILE A 152 -4.23 3.36 -9.35
N ILE A 153 -4.05 3.73 -8.08
CA ILE A 153 -5.00 4.54 -7.32
C ILE A 153 -4.33 5.87 -6.99
N TYR A 154 -4.87 6.96 -7.53
CA TYR A 154 -4.38 8.30 -7.23
C TYR A 154 -4.91 8.80 -5.89
N VAL A 155 -4.09 9.58 -5.18
CA VAL A 155 -4.47 10.27 -3.93
C VAL A 155 -4.27 11.77 -4.09
N GLY A 156 -5.30 12.54 -3.80
CA GLY A 156 -5.31 13.99 -3.94
C GLY A 156 -6.09 14.49 -5.14
N ASN A 157 -5.95 15.78 -5.40
CA ASN A 157 -6.63 16.43 -6.51
C ASN A 157 -6.13 15.92 -7.86
N ASN A 158 -6.94 16.13 -8.90
CA ASN A 158 -6.55 15.80 -10.26
C ASN A 158 -5.44 16.73 -10.74
N GLU A 159 -4.39 16.15 -11.30
CA GLU A 159 -3.24 16.85 -11.91
C GLU A 159 -3.12 16.39 -13.38
N ASN A 160 -4.01 16.92 -14.22
CA ASN A 160 -4.20 16.45 -15.58
C ASN A 160 -2.89 16.26 -16.35
N LEU A 161 -2.06 17.30 -16.43
CA LEU A 161 -0.81 17.23 -17.21
C LEU A 161 0.17 16.16 -16.70
N THR A 162 0.22 15.98 -15.38
CA THR A 162 1.06 14.94 -14.75
C THR A 162 0.54 13.54 -15.08
N GLU A 163 -0.77 13.34 -14.95
CA GLU A 163 -1.41 12.03 -15.18
C GLU A 163 -1.44 11.66 -16.65
N GLU A 164 -1.70 12.63 -17.53
CA GLU A 164 -1.63 12.46 -18.98
C GLU A 164 -0.21 12.02 -19.41
N PHE A 165 0.83 12.71 -18.93
CA PHE A 165 2.21 12.32 -19.22
C PHE A 165 2.53 10.89 -18.76
N ILE A 166 2.09 10.52 -17.54
CA ILE A 166 2.30 9.16 -17.03
C ILE A 166 1.56 8.14 -17.89
N ALA A 167 0.30 8.42 -18.28
CA ALA A 167 -0.51 7.53 -19.08
C ALA A 167 0.04 7.33 -20.50
N ASP A 168 0.55 8.40 -21.12
CA ASP A 168 1.14 8.35 -22.45
C ASP A 168 2.47 7.60 -22.47
N TYR A 169 3.31 7.83 -21.44
CA TYR A 169 4.64 7.21 -21.37
C TYR A 169 4.62 5.75 -20.91
N ALA A 170 3.76 5.41 -19.96
CA ALA A 170 3.61 4.07 -19.39
C ALA A 170 2.12 3.74 -19.16
N PRO A 171 1.38 3.38 -20.22
CA PRO A 171 -0.04 3.09 -20.14
C PRO A 171 -0.37 2.09 -19.05
N SER A 172 -1.23 2.50 -18.13
CA SER A 172 -1.62 1.69 -16.97
C SER A 172 -3.08 1.91 -16.63
N LYS A 173 -3.74 0.87 -16.13
CA LYS A 173 -5.13 0.97 -15.68
C LYS A 173 -5.23 1.90 -14.46
N VAL A 174 -6.07 2.92 -14.52
CA VAL A 174 -6.42 3.76 -13.38
C VAL A 174 -7.67 3.18 -12.72
N LEU A 175 -7.53 2.77 -11.47
CA LEU A 175 -8.61 2.16 -10.69
C LEU A 175 -9.51 3.20 -10.03
N GLY A 176 -9.02 4.41 -9.86
CA GLY A 176 -9.77 5.54 -9.31
C GLY A 176 -8.89 6.52 -8.55
N ARG A 177 -9.57 7.39 -7.80
CA ARG A 177 -8.97 8.47 -7.03
C ARG A 177 -9.60 8.56 -5.66
N ILE A 178 -8.80 8.87 -4.66
CA ILE A 178 -9.23 9.20 -3.30
C ILE A 178 -8.78 10.64 -3.02
N ASN A 179 -9.74 11.53 -2.86
CA ASN A 179 -9.45 12.95 -2.61
C ASN A 179 -8.86 13.15 -1.20
N ILE A 180 -8.07 14.20 -1.05
CA ILE A 180 -7.63 14.65 0.27
C ILE A 180 -8.76 15.50 0.86
N VAL A 181 -9.13 15.21 2.10
CA VAL A 181 -10.17 15.92 2.86
C VAL A 181 -9.64 16.30 4.23
N ASP A 182 -10.17 17.35 4.83
CA ASP A 182 -9.77 17.81 6.17
C ASP A 182 -10.10 16.77 7.26
N ARG A 183 -11.19 16.03 7.06
CA ARG A 183 -11.62 14.97 7.98
C ARG A 183 -12.09 13.74 7.25
N ILE A 184 -11.49 12.61 7.57
CA ILE A 184 -11.90 11.30 7.06
C ILE A 184 -13.05 10.79 7.91
N THR A 185 -14.21 10.56 7.27
CA THR A 185 -15.44 10.07 7.91
C THR A 185 -15.82 8.71 7.32
N ASP A 186 -16.75 8.02 7.97
CA ASP A 186 -17.33 6.77 7.42
C ASP A 186 -17.96 6.99 6.04
N ASP A 187 -18.74 8.08 5.89
CA ASP A 187 -19.36 8.45 4.61
C ASP A 187 -18.32 8.69 3.51
N PHE A 188 -17.20 9.32 3.84
CA PHE A 188 -16.08 9.51 2.90
C PHE A 188 -15.49 8.18 2.45
N ILE A 189 -15.24 7.25 3.36
CA ILE A 189 -14.73 5.89 3.05
C ILE A 189 -15.75 5.14 2.19
N GLN A 190 -17.03 5.21 2.55
CA GLN A 190 -18.09 4.57 1.81
C GLN A 190 -18.24 5.12 0.38
N ALA A 191 -18.23 6.44 0.20
CA ALA A 191 -18.28 7.07 -1.10
C ALA A 191 -17.05 6.73 -1.95
N SER A 192 -15.85 6.83 -1.37
CA SER A 192 -14.59 6.48 -2.03
C SER A 192 -14.57 5.01 -2.46
N SER A 193 -15.09 4.09 -1.63
CA SER A 193 -15.15 2.67 -1.97
C SER A 193 -16.03 2.38 -3.19
N LYS A 194 -17.14 3.11 -3.34
CA LYS A 194 -18.02 2.98 -4.51
C LYS A 194 -17.38 3.50 -5.80
N SER A 195 -16.52 4.53 -5.71
CA SER A 195 -15.89 5.16 -6.86
C SER A 195 -14.74 4.35 -7.48
N LEU A 196 -14.11 3.46 -6.73
CA LEU A 196 -13.03 2.63 -7.25
C LEU A 196 -13.56 1.60 -8.26
N LYS A 197 -12.84 1.46 -9.38
CA LYS A 197 -13.12 0.51 -10.47
C LYS A 197 -12.24 -0.75 -10.35
N ILE A 198 -12.26 -1.37 -9.18
CA ILE A 198 -11.57 -2.63 -8.91
C ILE A 198 -12.62 -3.74 -8.93
N PHE A 199 -12.47 -4.66 -9.89
CA PHE A 199 -13.43 -5.75 -10.24
C PHE A 199 -14.85 -5.30 -10.60
#